data_c1c8aa5d78b1104b6cec3add9c5c6e65
#
_entry.id   c1c8aa5d78b1104b6cec3add9c5c6e65
#
_cell.length_a   1.000
_cell.length_b   1.000
_cell.length_c   1.000
_cell.angle_alpha   90.00
_cell.angle_beta   90.00
_cell.angle_gamma   90.00
#
_symmetry.space_group_name_H-M   'P 1'
#
loop_
_entity.id
_entity.type
_entity.pdbx_description
1 polymer ?
#
loop_
_entity_poly.entity_id
_entity_poly.type
_entity_poly.pdbx_seq_one_letter_code
_entity_poly.pdbx_strand_id
1 'polypeptide(L)'
;MTNSTWIRRRIIKTIFQQLNLRCSVIFGMLTILISTSTLAAPVLFETTTKSITDIPITTWKEMRDAQVVKQDLDYSCGASSLSTILTHFYQQPVTEEQILTDMNLTSMMASFQDLAVVSQKYGFTAKGIATNYDTLKKLKIPAIVYLNHKRSDHFSVIKSINDTHIVLADSSWGNRTLTRSQFEAMWHTRSNDNLKGSLLLILPTTTDQKSNTSLAFMEIQNNQKLLQQSVELFRFPI
;
A
#
# COMPACT_ATOMS: atom_id res chain seq x y z
N MET A 1 5.85 73.53 -23.89
CA MET A 1 4.91 72.56 -23.36
C MET A 1 5.54 71.17 -23.28
N THR A 2 6.52 70.85 -22.42
CA THR A 2 7.20 69.55 -22.39
C THR A 2 7.72 69.10 -21.02
N ASN A 3 7.44 69.81 -19.94
CA ASN A 3 8.05 69.47 -18.63
C ASN A 3 7.13 68.72 -17.64
N SER A 4 5.82 68.69 -17.89
CA SER A 4 4.87 68.10 -16.94
C SER A 4 4.71 66.57 -17.11
N THR A 5 4.92 66.05 -18.31
CA THR A 5 4.75 64.61 -18.59
C THR A 5 5.92 63.77 -18.12
N TRP A 6 7.12 64.34 -18.06
CA TRP A 6 8.33 63.63 -17.61
C TRP A 6 8.34 63.41 -16.09
N ILE A 7 7.89 64.43 -15.35
CA ILE A 7 7.81 64.38 -13.88
C ILE A 7 6.73 63.32 -13.45
N ARG A 8 5.57 63.30 -14.12
CA ARG A 8 4.52 62.30 -13.83
C ARG A 8 4.99 60.88 -14.07
N ARG A 9 5.73 60.59 -15.14
CA ARG A 9 6.27 59.24 -15.42
C ARG A 9 7.32 58.79 -14.39
N ARG A 10 8.09 59.71 -13.85
CA ARG A 10 9.11 59.39 -12.84
C ARG A 10 8.47 59.06 -11.48
N ILE A 11 7.47 59.84 -11.07
CA ILE A 11 6.75 59.63 -9.83
C ILE A 11 5.98 58.29 -9.84
N ILE A 12 5.32 57.96 -10.94
CA ILE A 12 4.59 56.70 -11.10
C ILE A 12 5.56 55.49 -11.04
N LYS A 13 6.73 55.56 -11.68
CA LYS A 13 7.73 54.48 -11.58
C LYS A 13 8.24 54.28 -10.17
N THR A 14 8.49 55.34 -9.42
CA THR A 14 9.00 55.28 -8.06
C THR A 14 7.93 54.70 -7.11
N ILE A 15 6.67 55.06 -7.26
CA ILE A 15 5.55 54.52 -6.48
C ILE A 15 5.36 53.02 -6.79
N PHE A 16 5.41 52.63 -8.07
CA PHE A 16 5.31 51.23 -8.48
C PHE A 16 6.45 50.36 -7.95
N GLN A 17 7.67 50.90 -7.91
CA GLN A 17 8.85 50.20 -7.41
C GLN A 17 8.79 50.02 -5.87
N GLN A 18 8.30 51.02 -5.15
CA GLN A 18 8.07 50.95 -3.70
C GLN A 18 6.92 49.98 -3.33
N LEU A 19 5.84 49.92 -4.14
CA LEU A 19 4.73 48.99 -3.92
C LEU A 19 5.16 47.53 -4.13
N ASN A 20 5.96 47.26 -5.20
CA ASN A 20 6.45 45.89 -5.46
C ASN A 20 7.44 45.41 -4.41
N LEU A 21 8.29 46.28 -3.83
CA LEU A 21 9.19 45.95 -2.76
C LEU A 21 8.46 45.57 -1.47
N ARG A 22 7.39 46.32 -1.16
CA ARG A 22 6.56 46.05 0.04
C ARG A 22 5.72 44.77 -0.11
N CYS A 23 5.18 44.46 -1.27
CA CYS A 23 4.47 43.22 -1.56
C CYS A 23 5.43 42.02 -1.49
N SER A 24 6.67 42.13 -2.02
CA SER A 24 7.65 41.03 -1.96
C SER A 24 8.07 40.69 -0.52
N VAL A 25 8.23 41.68 0.35
CA VAL A 25 8.61 41.49 1.74
C VAL A 25 7.47 40.84 2.53
N ILE A 26 6.22 41.24 2.29
CA ILE A 26 5.03 40.68 2.95
C ILE A 26 4.78 39.24 2.46
N PHE A 27 4.98 38.94 1.16
CA PHE A 27 4.85 37.60 0.63
C PHE A 27 5.98 36.65 1.11
N GLY A 28 7.19 37.17 1.26
CA GLY A 28 8.33 36.42 1.81
C GLY A 28 8.18 36.09 3.31
N MET A 29 7.52 36.95 4.09
CA MET A 29 7.26 36.71 5.52
C MET A 29 6.07 35.74 5.72
N LEU A 30 5.11 35.68 4.80
CA LEU A 30 3.95 34.77 4.90
C LEU A 30 4.29 33.31 4.52
N THR A 31 5.35 33.09 3.72
CA THR A 31 5.78 31.74 3.33
C THR A 31 6.64 31.04 4.39
N ILE A 32 7.19 31.75 5.37
CA ILE A 32 8.00 31.16 6.46
C ILE A 32 7.13 30.56 7.58
N LEU A 33 5.84 30.87 7.61
CA LEU A 33 4.91 30.44 8.68
C LEU A 33 4.15 29.14 8.41
N ILE A 34 4.36 28.44 7.28
CA ILE A 34 3.58 27.23 6.92
C ILE A 34 4.43 25.95 6.91
N SER A 35 5.67 25.97 7.35
CA SER A 35 6.44 24.74 7.54
C SER A 35 6.43 24.26 8.98
N THR A 36 5.26 24.09 9.57
CA THR A 36 5.12 23.22 10.73
C THR A 36 4.99 21.79 10.22
N SER A 37 6.13 21.13 9.98
CA SER A 37 6.16 19.68 9.98
C SER A 37 5.60 19.23 11.33
N THR A 38 4.39 18.68 11.32
CA THR A 38 3.85 17.95 12.46
C THR A 38 4.68 16.68 12.62
N LEU A 39 5.84 16.81 13.24
CA LEU A 39 6.50 15.67 13.88
C LEU A 39 5.48 15.16 14.90
N ALA A 40 5.00 13.94 14.70
CA ALA A 40 4.21 13.26 15.72
C ALA A 40 5.09 13.22 16.97
N ALA A 41 4.73 14.05 17.95
CA ALA A 41 5.47 14.07 19.20
C ALA A 41 5.22 12.74 19.93
N PRO A 42 6.25 12.11 20.49
CA PRO A 42 6.06 10.93 21.32
C PRO A 42 5.15 11.30 22.49
N VAL A 43 4.14 10.50 22.73
CA VAL A 43 3.30 10.66 23.92
C VAL A 43 4.09 10.13 25.12
N LEU A 44 4.49 11.04 25.98
CA LEU A 44 5.18 10.70 27.23
C LEU A 44 4.12 10.33 28.28
N PHE A 45 4.12 9.08 28.74
CA PHE A 45 3.36 8.66 29.92
C PHE A 45 4.25 8.68 31.13
N GLU A 46 3.96 9.58 32.05
CA GLU A 46 4.61 9.61 33.36
C GLU A 46 3.90 8.60 34.27
N THR A 47 4.49 7.43 34.47
CA THR A 47 4.03 6.50 35.49
C THR A 47 4.76 6.86 36.82
N THR A 48 4.05 6.86 37.91
CA THR A 48 4.51 7.26 39.28
C THR A 48 5.68 6.41 39.80
N THR A 49 6.20 5.47 39.05
CA THR A 49 7.39 4.69 39.35
C THR A 49 8.36 4.68 38.17
N LYS A 50 9.23 5.68 38.14
CA LYS A 50 10.59 5.67 37.55
C LYS A 50 10.81 5.00 36.17
N SER A 51 10.06 5.30 35.14
CA SER A 51 10.68 5.34 33.80
C SER A 51 9.71 5.94 32.77
N ILE A 52 10.19 6.95 32.08
CA ILE A 52 9.60 7.41 30.83
C ILE A 52 9.83 6.26 29.83
N THR A 53 8.79 5.56 29.44
CA THR A 53 8.88 4.50 28.44
C THR A 53 8.37 5.08 27.13
N ASP A 54 9.25 5.20 26.14
CA ASP A 54 8.84 5.51 24.75
C ASP A 54 7.99 4.33 24.24
N ILE A 55 6.70 4.53 24.19
CA ILE A 55 5.80 3.56 23.59
C ILE A 55 5.78 3.84 22.08
N PRO A 56 6.29 2.94 21.23
CA PRO A 56 6.22 3.11 19.79
C PRO A 56 4.76 3.07 19.36
N ILE A 57 4.24 4.22 18.92
CA ILE A 57 2.87 4.31 18.41
C ILE A 57 2.90 4.06 16.91
N THR A 58 2.31 2.94 16.48
CA THR A 58 2.07 2.65 15.07
C THR A 58 0.74 3.26 14.66
N THR A 59 0.73 4.08 13.63
CA THR A 59 -0.50 4.69 13.12
C THR A 59 -1.40 3.64 12.46
N TRP A 60 -2.72 3.90 12.45
CA TRP A 60 -3.67 3.04 11.74
C TRP A 60 -3.30 2.85 10.26
N LYS A 61 -2.78 3.88 9.61
CA LYS A 61 -2.31 3.82 8.22
C LYS A 61 -1.14 2.86 8.08
N GLU A 62 -0.14 2.94 8.94
CA GLU A 62 1.02 2.03 8.93
C GLU A 62 0.60 0.58 9.14
N MET A 63 -0.31 0.32 10.09
CA MET A 63 -0.84 -1.04 10.32
C MET A 63 -1.61 -1.55 9.09
N ARG A 64 -2.44 -0.70 8.49
CA ARG A 64 -3.23 -1.05 7.32
C ARG A 64 -2.34 -1.33 6.10
N ASP A 65 -1.30 -0.54 5.90
CA ASP A 65 -0.44 -0.63 4.72
C ASP A 65 0.80 -1.53 4.96
N ALA A 66 0.92 -2.15 6.15
CA ALA A 66 2.04 -3.01 6.52
C ALA A 66 2.21 -4.20 5.56
N GLN A 67 3.42 -4.36 5.03
CA GLN A 67 3.76 -5.44 4.08
C GLN A 67 2.87 -5.44 2.82
N VAL A 68 2.48 -4.27 2.35
CA VAL A 68 1.73 -4.09 1.10
C VAL A 68 2.45 -3.05 0.26
N VAL A 69 2.83 -3.41 -0.95
CA VAL A 69 3.29 -2.43 -1.93
C VAL A 69 2.07 -1.72 -2.49
N LYS A 70 1.98 -0.42 -2.19
CA LYS A 70 0.87 0.41 -2.67
C LYS A 70 1.06 0.73 -4.14
N GLN A 71 -0.02 0.66 -4.91
CA GLN A 71 0.03 1.05 -6.32
C GLN A 71 0.09 2.58 -6.46
N ASP A 72 0.94 3.04 -7.37
CA ASP A 72 1.07 4.45 -7.70
C ASP A 72 0.15 4.85 -8.87
N LEU A 73 -0.23 3.89 -9.71
CA LEU A 73 -1.06 4.11 -10.89
C LEU A 73 -2.35 3.27 -10.81
N ASP A 74 -3.45 3.78 -11.37
CA ASP A 74 -4.76 3.12 -11.32
C ASP A 74 -4.77 1.72 -11.96
N TYR A 75 -3.87 1.46 -12.91
CA TYR A 75 -3.77 0.21 -13.66
C TYR A 75 -2.65 -0.73 -13.17
N SER A 76 -1.88 -0.35 -12.17
CA SER A 76 -0.68 -1.07 -11.73
C SER A 76 -0.92 -2.11 -10.63
N CYS A 77 -2.18 -2.40 -10.28
CA CYS A 77 -2.53 -3.34 -9.21
C CYS A 77 -1.88 -4.73 -9.39
N GLY A 78 -1.70 -5.21 -10.63
CA GLY A 78 -1.01 -6.46 -10.92
C GLY A 78 0.47 -6.40 -10.57
N ALA A 79 1.17 -5.35 -11.00
CA ALA A 79 2.59 -5.13 -10.71
C ALA A 79 2.83 -4.99 -9.20
N SER A 80 2.01 -4.20 -8.52
CA SER A 80 2.08 -4.01 -7.06
C SER A 80 1.77 -5.30 -6.30
N SER A 81 0.84 -6.12 -6.79
CA SER A 81 0.54 -7.44 -6.20
C SER A 81 1.74 -8.40 -6.33
N LEU A 82 2.38 -8.44 -7.49
CA LEU A 82 3.58 -9.24 -7.70
C LEU A 82 4.74 -8.71 -6.84
N SER A 83 4.99 -7.41 -6.83
CA SER A 83 5.97 -6.75 -5.98
C SER A 83 5.75 -7.08 -4.49
N THR A 84 4.50 -7.07 -4.02
CA THR A 84 4.13 -7.43 -2.65
C THR A 84 4.58 -8.85 -2.30
N ILE A 85 4.33 -9.83 -3.17
CA ILE A 85 4.74 -11.23 -2.95
C ILE A 85 6.26 -11.37 -2.98
N LEU A 86 6.93 -10.80 -3.98
CA LEU A 86 8.39 -10.91 -4.12
C LEU A 86 9.10 -10.27 -2.93
N THR A 87 8.72 -9.05 -2.57
CA THR A 87 9.38 -8.28 -1.51
C THR A 87 9.07 -8.83 -0.12
N HIS A 88 7.80 -9.09 0.20
CA HIS A 88 7.41 -9.37 1.59
C HIS A 88 7.29 -10.86 1.90
N PHE A 89 6.99 -11.71 0.93
CA PHE A 89 6.94 -13.15 1.17
C PHE A 89 8.26 -13.84 0.78
N TYR A 90 8.81 -13.56 -0.40
CA TYR A 90 10.05 -14.17 -0.85
C TYR A 90 11.32 -13.41 -0.45
N GLN A 91 11.19 -12.28 0.25
CA GLN A 91 12.30 -11.44 0.72
C GLN A 91 13.25 -11.02 -0.41
N GLN A 92 12.73 -10.88 -1.62
CA GLN A 92 13.41 -10.36 -2.79
C GLN A 92 12.86 -8.98 -3.12
N PRO A 93 13.52 -7.88 -2.70
CA PRO A 93 13.03 -6.53 -2.92
C PRO A 93 12.92 -6.21 -4.42
N VAL A 94 11.71 -5.93 -4.88
CA VAL A 94 11.40 -5.52 -6.25
C VAL A 94 10.31 -4.45 -6.17
N THR A 95 10.51 -3.31 -6.84
CA THR A 95 9.52 -2.24 -6.85
C THR A 95 8.42 -2.46 -7.88
N GLU A 96 7.28 -1.80 -7.72
CA GLU A 96 6.21 -1.76 -8.71
C GLU A 96 6.72 -1.22 -10.06
N GLU A 97 7.50 -0.12 -10.02
CA GLU A 97 8.06 0.53 -11.21
C GLU A 97 8.98 -0.40 -12.01
N GLN A 98 9.82 -1.17 -11.32
CA GLN A 98 10.68 -2.19 -11.97
C GLN A 98 9.83 -3.24 -12.69
N ILE A 99 8.78 -3.74 -12.04
CA ILE A 99 7.88 -4.73 -12.66
C ILE A 99 7.15 -4.15 -13.85
N LEU A 100 6.61 -2.93 -13.74
CA LEU A 100 5.95 -2.24 -14.86
C LEU A 100 6.89 -2.06 -16.06
N THR A 101 8.11 -1.62 -15.80
CA THR A 101 9.14 -1.47 -16.84
C THR A 101 9.46 -2.80 -17.51
N ASP A 102 9.62 -3.86 -16.73
CA ASP A 102 9.95 -5.19 -17.22
C ASP A 102 8.79 -5.88 -17.96
N MET A 103 7.55 -5.54 -17.62
CA MET A 103 6.37 -6.05 -18.32
C MET A 103 6.28 -5.52 -19.74
N ASN A 104 6.74 -4.27 -20.00
CA ASN A 104 6.66 -3.61 -21.31
C ASN A 104 5.28 -3.76 -21.96
N LEU A 105 4.22 -3.44 -21.20
CA LEU A 105 2.84 -3.68 -21.61
C LEU A 105 2.47 -2.87 -22.85
N THR A 106 1.76 -3.53 -23.76
CA THR A 106 1.11 -2.87 -24.90
C THR A 106 -0.29 -2.34 -24.56
N SER A 107 -0.86 -2.79 -23.43
CA SER A 107 -2.13 -2.34 -22.86
C SER A 107 -1.92 -1.74 -21.47
N MET A 108 -2.86 -0.89 -21.03
CA MET A 108 -2.74 -0.25 -19.71
C MET A 108 -2.93 -1.21 -18.53
N MET A 109 -3.58 -2.36 -18.71
CA MET A 109 -3.85 -3.31 -17.63
C MET A 109 -3.11 -4.63 -17.87
N ALA A 110 -2.41 -5.11 -16.83
CA ALA A 110 -1.77 -6.41 -16.84
C ALA A 110 -2.80 -7.55 -16.83
N SER A 111 -2.47 -8.65 -17.48
CA SER A 111 -3.17 -9.94 -17.35
C SER A 111 -2.38 -10.91 -16.47
N PHE A 112 -2.99 -12.04 -16.08
CA PHE A 112 -2.24 -13.12 -15.42
C PHE A 112 -1.08 -13.65 -16.28
N GLN A 113 -1.23 -13.61 -17.61
CA GLN A 113 -0.16 -14.03 -18.53
C GLN A 113 1.02 -13.07 -18.48
N ASP A 114 0.78 -11.75 -18.43
CA ASP A 114 1.85 -10.76 -18.33
C ASP A 114 2.60 -10.92 -17.01
N LEU A 115 1.86 -11.11 -15.89
CA LEU A 115 2.44 -11.39 -14.59
C LEU A 115 3.25 -12.69 -14.59
N ALA A 116 2.79 -13.73 -15.31
CA ALA A 116 3.52 -14.98 -15.41
C ALA A 116 4.82 -14.83 -16.20
N VAL A 117 4.81 -14.08 -17.28
CA VAL A 117 6.00 -13.83 -18.11
C VAL A 117 7.02 -13.01 -17.32
N VAL A 118 6.60 -11.92 -16.69
CA VAL A 118 7.52 -11.05 -15.96
C VAL A 118 8.10 -11.74 -14.72
N SER A 119 7.35 -12.63 -14.05
CA SER A 119 7.86 -13.40 -12.91
C SER A 119 9.11 -14.21 -13.23
N GLN A 120 9.27 -14.67 -14.48
CA GLN A 120 10.42 -15.44 -14.91
C GLN A 120 11.72 -14.62 -14.89
N LYS A 121 11.64 -13.31 -15.14
CA LYS A 121 12.80 -12.41 -15.05
C LYS A 121 13.37 -12.33 -13.63
N TYR A 122 12.54 -12.57 -12.64
CA TYR A 122 12.91 -12.57 -11.22
C TYR A 122 13.21 -13.96 -10.67
N GLY A 123 13.24 -15.00 -11.54
CA GLY A 123 13.56 -16.37 -11.16
C GLY A 123 12.38 -17.16 -10.59
N PHE A 124 11.13 -16.75 -10.89
CA PHE A 124 9.92 -17.45 -10.43
C PHE A 124 9.13 -18.03 -11.61
N THR A 125 8.46 -19.13 -11.36
CA THR A 125 7.47 -19.69 -12.27
C THR A 125 6.06 -19.35 -11.75
N ALA A 126 5.22 -18.80 -12.60
CA ALA A 126 3.85 -18.52 -12.24
C ALA A 126 2.89 -19.58 -12.80
N LYS A 127 1.89 -19.97 -11.99
CA LYS A 127 0.88 -20.96 -12.37
C LYS A 127 -0.52 -20.42 -12.12
N GLY A 128 -1.27 -20.20 -13.21
CA GLY A 128 -2.69 -19.85 -13.16
C GLY A 128 -3.55 -21.06 -12.80
N ILE A 129 -4.48 -20.90 -11.85
CA ILE A 129 -5.38 -21.95 -11.37
C ILE A 129 -6.80 -21.39 -11.29
N ALA A 130 -7.76 -22.14 -11.78
CA ALA A 130 -9.18 -21.91 -11.51
C ALA A 130 -9.64 -22.87 -10.41
N THR A 131 -10.34 -22.37 -9.40
CA THR A 131 -10.68 -23.15 -8.22
C THR A 131 -11.92 -22.60 -7.48
N ASN A 132 -12.30 -23.27 -6.40
CA ASN A 132 -13.32 -22.84 -5.44
C ASN A 132 -12.71 -22.47 -4.10
N TYR A 133 -13.50 -21.87 -3.23
CA TYR A 133 -13.07 -21.41 -1.90
C TYR A 133 -12.52 -22.54 -1.02
N ASP A 134 -13.14 -23.72 -1.03
CA ASP A 134 -12.74 -24.84 -0.17
C ASP A 134 -11.38 -25.44 -0.58
N THR A 135 -11.02 -25.34 -1.85
CA THR A 135 -9.70 -25.69 -2.34
C THR A 135 -8.70 -24.54 -2.08
N LEU A 136 -9.11 -23.29 -2.31
CA LEU A 136 -8.31 -22.11 -2.05
C LEU A 136 -7.83 -22.06 -0.58
N LYS A 137 -8.69 -22.41 0.37
CA LYS A 137 -8.39 -22.47 1.81
C LYS A 137 -7.23 -23.41 2.18
N LYS A 138 -6.89 -24.38 1.31
CA LYS A 138 -5.79 -25.31 1.53
C LYS A 138 -4.42 -24.76 1.17
N LEU A 139 -4.36 -23.57 0.51
CA LEU A 139 -3.09 -22.94 0.15
C LEU A 139 -2.27 -22.57 1.39
N LYS A 140 -0.97 -22.79 1.26
CA LYS A 140 0.03 -22.48 2.30
C LYS A 140 1.01 -21.38 1.86
N ILE A 141 0.77 -20.79 0.70
CA ILE A 141 1.54 -19.70 0.12
C ILE A 141 0.59 -18.60 -0.34
N PRO A 142 1.03 -17.34 -0.43
CA PRO A 142 0.21 -16.27 -0.96
C PRO A 142 -0.10 -16.49 -2.44
N ALA A 143 -1.21 -15.93 -2.90
CA ALA A 143 -1.63 -16.01 -4.29
C ALA A 143 -2.18 -14.67 -4.77
N ILE A 144 -1.93 -14.32 -6.01
CA ILE A 144 -2.59 -13.18 -6.65
C ILE A 144 -3.96 -13.66 -7.13
N VAL A 145 -5.01 -12.93 -6.78
CA VAL A 145 -6.39 -13.19 -7.23
C VAL A 145 -6.87 -12.08 -8.12
N TYR A 146 -7.69 -12.45 -9.10
CA TYR A 146 -8.44 -11.51 -9.92
C TYR A 146 -9.82 -11.32 -9.31
N LEU A 147 -10.16 -10.08 -9.04
CA LEU A 147 -11.42 -9.65 -8.43
C LEU A 147 -12.15 -8.71 -9.37
N ASN A 148 -13.47 -8.81 -9.42
CA ASN A 148 -14.32 -7.83 -10.09
C ASN A 148 -15.22 -7.18 -9.03
N HIS A 149 -15.01 -5.92 -8.77
CA HIS A 149 -15.81 -5.15 -7.82
C HIS A 149 -16.42 -3.94 -8.52
N LYS A 150 -17.76 -3.85 -8.54
CA LYS A 150 -18.49 -2.74 -9.15
C LYS A 150 -18.05 -2.43 -10.59
N ARG A 151 -17.79 -3.48 -11.40
CA ARG A 151 -17.32 -3.40 -12.79
C ARG A 151 -15.88 -2.85 -12.93
N SER A 152 -15.10 -2.88 -11.87
CA SER A 152 -13.68 -2.59 -11.90
C SER A 152 -12.89 -3.87 -11.68
N ASP A 153 -12.02 -4.18 -12.62
CA ASP A 153 -11.10 -5.31 -12.55
C ASP A 153 -9.93 -4.95 -11.64
N HIS A 154 -9.56 -5.87 -10.74
CA HIS A 154 -8.53 -5.60 -9.76
C HIS A 154 -7.75 -6.86 -9.39
N PHE A 155 -6.45 -6.72 -9.22
CA PHE A 155 -5.59 -7.75 -8.64
C PHE A 155 -5.31 -7.44 -7.18
N SER A 156 -5.34 -8.49 -6.35
CA SER A 156 -5.00 -8.40 -4.93
C SER A 156 -4.29 -9.67 -4.48
N VAL A 157 -3.60 -9.63 -3.35
CA VAL A 157 -2.84 -10.78 -2.82
C VAL A 157 -3.57 -11.37 -1.62
N ILE A 158 -3.81 -12.68 -1.66
CA ILE A 158 -4.28 -13.42 -0.48
C ILE A 158 -3.09 -13.61 0.47
N LYS A 159 -3.20 -13.10 1.70
CA LYS A 159 -2.26 -13.34 2.80
C LYS A 159 -2.69 -14.50 3.67
N SER A 160 -3.97 -14.58 3.99
CA SER A 160 -4.50 -15.61 4.88
C SER A 160 -5.96 -15.91 4.56
N ILE A 161 -6.39 -17.12 4.82
CA ILE A 161 -7.75 -17.58 4.56
C ILE A 161 -8.15 -18.67 5.56
N ASN A 162 -9.39 -18.61 6.04
CA ASN A 162 -10.01 -19.65 6.87
C ASN A 162 -11.44 -19.94 6.38
N ASP A 163 -12.26 -20.62 7.16
CA ASP A 163 -13.61 -21.01 6.76
C ASP A 163 -14.57 -19.82 6.56
N THR A 164 -14.35 -18.72 7.25
CA THR A 164 -15.29 -17.60 7.34
C THR A 164 -14.73 -16.28 6.77
N HIS A 165 -13.42 -16.12 6.78
CA HIS A 165 -12.76 -14.86 6.42
C HIS A 165 -11.53 -15.08 5.56
N ILE A 166 -11.19 -14.05 4.80
CA ILE A 166 -9.97 -13.94 4.00
C ILE A 166 -9.30 -12.60 4.25
N VAL A 167 -7.98 -12.61 4.34
CA VAL A 167 -7.17 -11.39 4.46
C VAL A 167 -6.46 -11.14 3.14
N LEU A 168 -6.65 -9.97 2.61
CA LEU A 168 -6.02 -9.50 1.38
C LEU A 168 -4.98 -8.41 1.71
N ALA A 169 -3.83 -8.48 1.05
CA ALA A 169 -2.94 -7.35 0.86
C ALA A 169 -3.32 -6.68 -0.46
N ASP A 170 -4.07 -5.62 -0.35
CA ASP A 170 -4.65 -4.90 -1.48
C ASP A 170 -3.84 -3.64 -1.78
N SER A 171 -3.32 -3.51 -2.99
CA SER A 171 -2.45 -2.40 -3.38
C SER A 171 -3.15 -1.04 -3.32
N SER A 172 -4.47 -1.00 -3.50
CA SER A 172 -5.26 0.23 -3.40
C SER A 172 -5.70 0.53 -1.96
N TRP A 173 -6.13 -0.50 -1.21
CA TRP A 173 -6.79 -0.34 0.08
C TRP A 173 -5.93 -0.71 1.29
N GLY A 174 -4.79 -1.38 1.08
CA GLY A 174 -3.98 -1.95 2.15
C GLY A 174 -4.49 -3.31 2.63
N ASN A 175 -4.11 -3.73 3.82
CA ASN A 175 -4.60 -4.97 4.40
C ASN A 175 -6.09 -4.87 4.74
N ARG A 176 -6.88 -5.80 4.23
CA ARG A 176 -8.32 -5.83 4.47
C ARG A 176 -8.81 -7.25 4.73
N THR A 177 -9.69 -7.38 5.70
CA THR A 177 -10.36 -8.63 6.02
C THR A 177 -11.77 -8.61 5.43
N LEU A 178 -12.10 -9.64 4.67
CA LEU A 178 -13.41 -9.85 4.08
C LEU A 178 -14.04 -11.13 4.62
N THR A 179 -15.35 -11.15 4.73
CA THR A 179 -16.07 -12.41 4.94
C THR A 179 -15.98 -13.28 3.69
N ARG A 180 -16.18 -14.58 3.82
CA ARG A 180 -16.23 -15.52 2.69
C ARG A 180 -17.20 -15.02 1.61
N SER A 181 -18.41 -14.65 1.99
CA SER A 181 -19.43 -14.18 1.02
C SER A 181 -19.05 -12.89 0.30
N GLN A 182 -18.43 -11.93 1.01
CA GLN A 182 -17.94 -10.70 0.38
C GLN A 182 -16.83 -10.98 -0.63
N PHE A 183 -15.92 -11.86 -0.29
CA PHE A 183 -14.84 -12.25 -1.20
C PHE A 183 -15.37 -13.02 -2.41
N GLU A 184 -16.19 -14.05 -2.20
CA GLU A 184 -16.76 -14.86 -3.27
C GLU A 184 -17.56 -14.00 -4.25
N ALA A 185 -18.30 -13.00 -3.77
CA ALA A 185 -19.07 -12.08 -4.62
C ALA A 185 -18.19 -11.29 -5.60
N MET A 186 -16.92 -11.02 -5.28
CA MET A 186 -15.96 -10.35 -6.15
C MET A 186 -15.09 -11.32 -6.95
N TRP A 187 -14.81 -12.49 -6.39
CA TRP A 187 -13.88 -13.46 -6.95
C TRP A 187 -14.49 -14.43 -7.95
N HIS A 188 -15.82 -14.68 -7.87
CA HIS A 188 -16.55 -15.55 -8.78
C HIS A 188 -16.75 -14.87 -10.14
N THR A 189 -15.69 -14.79 -10.92
CA THR A 189 -15.65 -14.13 -12.23
C THR A 189 -15.81 -15.08 -13.41
N ARG A 190 -15.95 -16.40 -13.14
CA ARG A 190 -16.07 -17.45 -14.15
C ARG A 190 -17.48 -18.06 -14.14
N SER A 191 -17.95 -18.47 -15.30
CA SER A 191 -19.26 -19.12 -15.49
C SER A 191 -19.30 -20.60 -15.06
N ASN A 192 -18.14 -21.21 -14.75
CA ASN A 192 -18.08 -22.61 -14.35
C ASN A 192 -18.47 -22.78 -12.87
N ASP A 193 -19.49 -23.59 -12.58
CA ASP A 193 -20.05 -23.73 -11.23
C ASP A 193 -19.09 -24.29 -10.18
N ASN A 194 -18.11 -25.08 -10.58
CA ASN A 194 -17.15 -25.70 -9.67
C ASN A 194 -15.82 -24.93 -9.57
N LEU A 195 -15.52 -24.09 -10.56
CA LEU A 195 -14.22 -23.39 -10.69
C LEU A 195 -14.48 -21.90 -10.95
N LYS A 196 -15.20 -21.25 -10.03
CA LYS A 196 -15.70 -19.88 -10.19
C LYS A 196 -14.63 -18.81 -10.05
N GLY A 197 -13.56 -19.06 -9.30
CA GLY A 197 -12.51 -18.10 -9.04
C GLY A 197 -11.20 -18.43 -9.75
N SER A 198 -10.42 -17.41 -10.05
CA SER A 198 -9.10 -17.51 -10.67
C SER A 198 -8.02 -16.95 -9.75
N LEU A 199 -6.85 -17.60 -9.74
CA LEU A 199 -5.68 -17.16 -9.00
C LEU A 199 -4.40 -17.46 -9.78
N LEU A 200 -3.32 -16.74 -9.42
CA LEU A 200 -1.97 -16.96 -9.91
C LEU A 200 -1.06 -17.26 -8.73
N LEU A 201 -0.43 -18.42 -8.74
CA LEU A 201 0.62 -18.80 -7.80
C LEU A 201 1.97 -18.38 -8.37
N ILE A 202 2.79 -17.76 -7.53
CA ILE A 202 4.18 -17.45 -7.84
C ILE A 202 5.05 -18.46 -7.09
N LEU A 203 5.79 -19.28 -7.83
CA LEU A 203 6.54 -20.40 -7.30
C LEU A 203 8.05 -20.20 -7.51
N PRO A 204 8.88 -20.39 -6.48
CA PRO A 204 10.32 -20.26 -6.62
C PRO A 204 10.87 -21.37 -7.52
N THR A 205 11.88 -21.06 -8.33
CA THR A 205 12.57 -22.04 -9.18
C THR A 205 13.81 -22.61 -8.51
N THR A 206 14.36 -21.92 -7.51
CA THR A 206 15.56 -22.34 -6.77
C THR A 206 15.24 -22.70 -5.32
N THR A 207 16.12 -23.52 -4.71
CA THR A 207 16.01 -23.90 -3.30
C THR A 207 16.22 -22.69 -2.37
N ASP A 208 17.11 -21.79 -2.73
CA ASP A 208 17.43 -20.60 -1.94
C ASP A 208 16.22 -19.66 -1.83
N GLN A 209 15.51 -19.43 -2.92
CA GLN A 209 14.26 -18.65 -2.91
C GLN A 209 13.19 -19.31 -2.04
N LYS A 210 13.14 -20.63 -2.03
CA LYS A 210 12.18 -21.37 -1.20
C LYS A 210 12.53 -21.28 0.29
N SER A 211 13.79 -21.27 0.66
CA SER A 211 14.24 -21.17 2.05
C SER A 211 14.05 -19.77 2.64
N ASN A 212 14.05 -18.74 1.81
CA ASN A 212 13.91 -17.33 2.22
C ASN A 212 12.46 -16.85 2.41
N THR A 213 11.48 -17.74 2.43
CA THR A 213 10.08 -17.34 2.58
C THR A 213 9.77 -16.83 3.98
N SER A 214 9.05 -15.71 4.06
CA SER A 214 8.57 -15.13 5.31
C SER A 214 7.17 -15.65 5.65
N LEU A 215 7.08 -16.59 6.56
CA LEU A 215 5.77 -17.07 7.07
C LEU A 215 5.03 -15.97 7.83
N ALA A 216 5.74 -15.02 8.43
CA ALA A 216 5.14 -13.86 9.10
C ALA A 216 4.27 -13.01 8.16
N PHE A 217 4.53 -13.04 6.84
CA PHE A 217 3.67 -12.41 5.84
C PHE A 217 2.26 -13.02 5.81
N MET A 218 2.17 -14.34 6.03
CA MET A 218 0.91 -15.10 6.02
C MET A 218 0.19 -15.11 7.37
N GLU A 219 0.86 -14.67 8.44
CA GLU A 219 0.24 -14.57 9.74
C GLU A 219 -0.74 -13.41 9.80
N ILE A 220 -1.96 -13.70 10.20
CA ILE A 220 -2.90 -12.66 10.61
C ILE A 220 -2.27 -12.04 11.85
N GLN A 221 -1.87 -10.77 11.78
CA GLN A 221 -1.56 -10.02 12.99
C GLN A 221 -2.86 -9.99 13.82
N ASN A 222 -2.92 -10.91 14.76
CA ASN A 222 -4.09 -11.07 15.60
C ASN A 222 -4.19 -9.83 16.49
N ASN A 223 -5.06 -8.89 16.13
CA ASN A 223 -5.40 -7.73 16.97
C ASN A 223 -5.85 -8.18 18.38
N GLN A 224 -6.25 -9.45 18.55
CA GLN A 224 -6.51 -10.03 19.85
C GLN A 224 -5.27 -10.07 20.76
N LYS A 225 -4.06 -10.27 20.21
CA LYS A 225 -2.84 -10.26 21.00
C LYS A 225 -2.50 -8.84 21.49
N LEU A 226 -2.74 -7.84 20.62
CA LEU A 226 -2.60 -6.43 20.98
C LEU A 226 -3.69 -5.99 21.98
N LEU A 227 -4.92 -6.46 21.82
CA LEU A 227 -6.01 -6.21 22.77
C LEU A 227 -5.75 -6.88 24.12
N GLN A 228 -5.24 -8.10 24.15
CA GLN A 228 -4.84 -8.77 25.41
C GLN A 228 -3.69 -8.05 26.10
N GLN A 229 -2.66 -7.63 25.36
CA GLN A 229 -1.56 -6.84 25.91
C GLN A 229 -2.04 -5.49 26.43
N SER A 230 -2.94 -4.80 25.73
CA SER A 230 -3.49 -3.53 26.21
C SER A 230 -4.36 -3.73 27.45
N VAL A 231 -5.17 -4.79 27.55
CA VAL A 231 -5.97 -5.11 28.74
C VAL A 231 -5.08 -5.43 29.94
N GLU A 232 -3.95 -6.11 29.76
CA GLU A 232 -2.99 -6.37 30.82
C GLU A 232 -2.28 -5.10 31.32
N LEU A 233 -1.98 -4.16 30.41
CA LEU A 233 -1.40 -2.87 30.78
C LEU A 233 -2.36 -1.97 31.59
N PHE A 234 -3.67 -2.18 31.46
CA PHE A 234 -4.70 -1.44 32.20
C PHE A 234 -5.27 -2.21 33.41
N ARG A 235 -4.73 -3.40 33.73
CA ARG A 235 -5.01 -4.04 35.02
C ARG A 235 -4.29 -3.29 36.13
N PHE A 236 -4.97 -2.33 36.73
CA PHE A 236 -4.54 -1.74 38.00
C PHE A 236 -4.64 -2.81 39.09
N PRO A 237 -3.60 -3.04 39.89
CA PRO A 237 -3.74 -3.82 41.10
C PRO A 237 -4.71 -3.08 42.02
N ILE A 238 -5.80 -3.73 42.37
CA ILE A 238 -6.75 -3.29 43.42
C ILE A 238 -6.09 -3.52 44.76
#